data_1d6ec38661eb3b68f1503543060a7e8f
#
_entry.id   1d6ec38661eb3b68f1503543060a7e8f
#
_cell.length_a   1.000
_cell.length_b   1.000
_cell.length_c   1.000
_cell.angle_alpha   90.00
_cell.angle_beta   90.00
_cell.angle_gamma   90.00
#
_symmetry.space_group_name_H-M   'P 1'
#
loop_
_entity.id
_entity.type
_entity.pdbx_description
1 polymer ?
#
loop_
_entity_poly.entity_id
_entity_poly.type
_entity_poly.pdbx_seq_one_letter_code
_entity_poly.pdbx_strand_id
1 'polypeptide(L)'
;LSRGGPRDIDSIKLGIEAAHNLDNVLDKTTLRNVPKGLEVIKNNLGKCSELLNTLKDILSENLPLFIKDGGFVKTGYSKELDKVRSLRDESRQHILEMEAEERVKTGLTSLKIKYNNVLGYFFEVTQLQKKKFLEIQNSERFIHRQSLKGAARFVTEALSHLSESISNAAEQALD
;
A
#
# COMPACT_ATOMS: atom_id res chain seq x y z
N LEU A 1 9.87 7.43 22.07
CA LEU A 1 8.44 7.09 22.08
C LEU A 1 8.22 5.97 21.08
N SER A 2 7.85 4.77 21.57
CA SER A 2 7.42 3.67 20.73
C SER A 2 6.18 4.12 19.93
N ARG A 3 6.22 3.99 18.61
CA ARG A 3 5.09 4.31 17.75
C ARG A 3 4.31 3.03 17.53
N GLY A 4 3.04 3.01 17.96
CA GLY A 4 2.14 1.89 17.71
C GLY A 4 1.99 1.62 16.22
N GLY A 5 1.80 0.36 15.85
CA GLY A 5 1.56 -0.09 14.48
C GLY A 5 0.14 -0.64 14.31
N PRO A 6 -0.22 -1.08 13.09
CA PRO A 6 -1.55 -1.63 12.80
C PRO A 6 -1.92 -2.81 13.71
N ARG A 7 -0.96 -3.68 14.05
CA ARG A 7 -1.18 -4.83 14.94
C ARG A 7 -1.38 -4.45 16.39
N ASP A 8 -0.83 -3.31 16.84
CA ASP A 8 -1.08 -2.81 18.19
C ASP A 8 -2.53 -2.35 18.34
N ILE A 9 -3.06 -1.70 17.30
CA ILE A 9 -4.48 -1.29 17.24
C ILE A 9 -5.39 -2.53 17.21
N ASP A 10 -5.00 -3.56 16.45
CA ASP A 10 -5.72 -4.85 16.43
C ASP A 10 -5.73 -5.53 17.81
N SER A 11 -4.61 -5.49 18.52
CA SER A 11 -4.53 -6.02 19.89
C SER A 11 -5.50 -5.31 20.83
N ILE A 12 -5.69 -3.99 20.67
CA ILE A 12 -6.70 -3.23 21.42
C ILE A 12 -8.10 -3.72 21.06
N LYS A 13 -8.41 -3.86 19.75
CA LYS A 13 -9.68 -4.38 19.26
C LYS A 13 -9.99 -5.77 19.86
N LEU A 14 -9.03 -6.68 19.76
CA LEU A 14 -9.16 -8.04 20.32
C LEU A 14 -9.36 -8.04 21.85
N GLY A 15 -8.67 -7.15 22.56
CA GLY A 15 -8.84 -6.97 24.02
C GLY A 15 -10.26 -6.52 24.37
N ILE A 16 -10.81 -5.55 23.62
CA ILE A 16 -12.20 -5.09 23.84
C ILE A 16 -13.21 -6.20 23.48
N GLU A 17 -12.97 -6.94 22.39
CA GLU A 17 -13.81 -8.10 22.04
C GLU A 17 -13.81 -9.17 23.12
N ALA A 18 -12.64 -9.49 23.66
CA ALA A 18 -12.53 -10.44 24.76
C ALA A 18 -13.29 -9.97 26.01
N ALA A 19 -13.20 -8.67 26.34
CA ALA A 19 -13.97 -8.09 27.45
C ALA A 19 -15.48 -8.20 27.23
N HIS A 20 -15.98 -7.90 26.03
CA HIS A 20 -17.38 -8.07 25.67
C HIS A 20 -17.84 -9.53 25.71
N ASN A 21 -17.01 -10.46 25.26
CA ASN A 21 -17.33 -11.88 25.32
C ASN A 21 -17.41 -12.37 26.77
N LEU A 22 -16.52 -11.89 27.64
CA LEU A 22 -16.56 -12.20 29.07
C LEU A 22 -17.82 -11.64 29.73
N ASP A 23 -18.19 -10.40 29.46
CA ASP A 23 -19.44 -9.78 29.96
C ASP A 23 -20.66 -10.60 29.54
N ASN A 24 -20.74 -11.01 28.27
CA ASN A 24 -21.81 -11.86 27.76
C ASN A 24 -21.88 -13.24 28.42
N VAL A 25 -20.73 -13.84 28.76
CA VAL A 25 -20.67 -15.12 29.49
C VAL A 25 -21.17 -14.93 30.91
N LEU A 26 -20.76 -13.86 31.58
CA LEU A 26 -21.21 -13.54 32.96
C LEU A 26 -22.71 -13.24 33.01
N ASP A 27 -23.27 -12.58 31.99
CA ASP A 27 -24.70 -12.30 31.88
C ASP A 27 -25.57 -13.58 31.69
N LYS A 28 -25.07 -14.54 30.92
CA LYS A 28 -25.75 -15.82 30.66
C LYS A 28 -25.64 -16.81 31.82
N THR A 29 -24.77 -16.56 32.77
CA THR A 29 -24.55 -17.45 33.89
C THR A 29 -25.65 -17.26 34.91
N THR A 30 -26.61 -18.21 35.00
CA THR A 30 -27.70 -18.25 35.95
C THR A 30 -27.23 -18.72 37.35
N LEU A 31 -26.23 -18.09 37.89
CA LEU A 31 -25.79 -18.35 39.28
C LEU A 31 -26.79 -17.72 40.22
N ARG A 32 -27.43 -18.53 41.08
CA ARG A 32 -28.38 -18.03 42.10
C ARG A 32 -27.69 -17.06 43.09
N ASN A 33 -26.38 -17.16 43.28
CA ASN A 33 -25.55 -16.24 44.06
C ASN A 33 -24.27 -15.95 43.32
N VAL A 34 -24.18 -14.79 42.67
CA VAL A 34 -22.94 -14.32 42.04
C VAL A 34 -21.99 -13.84 43.12
N PRO A 35 -20.77 -14.35 43.20
CA PRO A 35 -19.78 -13.83 44.16
C PRO A 35 -19.53 -12.33 43.96
N LYS A 36 -19.51 -11.56 45.06
CA LYS A 36 -19.28 -10.10 45.00
C LYS A 36 -18.07 -9.68 44.11
N GLY A 37 -17.00 -10.49 44.11
CA GLY A 37 -15.83 -10.24 43.26
C GLY A 37 -16.13 -10.29 41.79
N LEU A 38 -17.01 -11.20 41.33
CA LEU A 38 -17.43 -11.25 39.91
C LEU A 38 -18.34 -10.08 39.52
N GLU A 39 -19.19 -9.60 40.44
CA GLU A 39 -19.99 -8.39 40.20
C GLU A 39 -19.12 -7.16 40.03
N VAL A 40 -18.05 -7.03 40.85
CA VAL A 40 -17.09 -5.93 40.72
C VAL A 40 -16.34 -5.99 39.41
N ILE A 41 -15.87 -7.17 38.98
CA ILE A 41 -15.20 -7.38 37.69
C ILE A 41 -16.15 -6.98 36.58
N LYS A 42 -17.38 -7.49 36.55
CA LYS A 42 -18.39 -7.19 35.54
C LYS A 42 -18.67 -5.69 35.41
N ASN A 43 -18.83 -5.01 36.55
CA ASN A 43 -19.10 -3.56 36.55
C ASN A 43 -17.89 -2.72 36.07
N ASN A 44 -16.70 -3.29 36.16
CA ASN A 44 -15.46 -2.63 35.70
C ASN A 44 -15.05 -3.03 34.27
N LEU A 45 -15.71 -4.03 33.66
CA LEU A 45 -15.53 -4.33 32.24
C LEU A 45 -16.08 -3.16 31.41
N GLY A 46 -15.21 -2.36 30.85
CA GLY A 46 -15.58 -1.17 30.07
C GLY A 46 -16.38 -1.55 28.81
N LYS A 47 -17.49 -0.85 28.60
CA LYS A 47 -18.32 -0.99 27.39
C LYS A 47 -17.82 -0.07 26.27
N CYS A 48 -16.67 -0.37 25.67
CA CYS A 48 -16.10 0.40 24.58
C CYS A 48 -16.72 0.01 23.22
N SER A 49 -18.05 -0.14 23.16
CA SER A 49 -18.76 -0.66 21.98
C SER A 49 -18.59 0.22 20.74
N GLU A 50 -18.64 1.54 20.90
CA GLU A 50 -18.43 2.47 19.78
C GLU A 50 -17.03 2.36 19.21
N LEU A 51 -16.00 2.32 20.09
CA LEU A 51 -14.63 2.13 19.67
C LEU A 51 -14.44 0.79 18.97
N LEU A 52 -15.03 -0.29 19.52
CA LEU A 52 -14.95 -1.61 18.91
C LEU A 52 -15.55 -1.63 17.51
N ASN A 53 -16.74 -1.05 17.33
CA ASN A 53 -17.39 -0.96 16.03
C ASN A 53 -16.54 -0.14 15.05
N THR A 54 -16.05 1.01 15.48
CA THR A 54 -15.14 1.85 14.67
C THR A 54 -13.91 1.06 14.23
N LEU A 55 -13.26 0.33 15.14
CA LEU A 55 -12.08 -0.47 14.81
C LEU A 55 -12.42 -1.63 13.86
N LYS A 56 -13.58 -2.25 14.02
CA LYS A 56 -14.08 -3.29 13.11
C LYS A 56 -14.37 -2.76 11.70
N ASP A 57 -14.86 -1.54 11.60
CA ASP A 57 -15.19 -0.92 10.33
C ASP A 57 -13.93 -0.45 9.59
N ILE A 58 -12.93 0.05 10.33
CA ILE A 58 -11.69 0.59 9.76
C ILE A 58 -10.70 -0.50 9.38
N LEU A 59 -10.45 -1.47 10.28
CA LEU A 59 -9.32 -2.39 10.13
C LEU A 59 -9.63 -3.52 9.15
N SER A 60 -8.70 -3.77 8.23
CA SER A 60 -8.74 -4.95 7.36
C SER A 60 -8.45 -6.23 8.17
N GLU A 61 -8.84 -7.39 7.62
CA GLU A 61 -8.64 -8.69 8.28
C GLU A 61 -7.16 -9.07 8.37
N ASN A 62 -6.41 -8.77 7.30
CA ASN A 62 -4.98 -9.08 7.21
C ASN A 62 -4.16 -7.82 7.44
N LEU A 63 -3.67 -7.63 8.66
CA LEU A 63 -2.91 -6.45 9.02
C LEU A 63 -1.41 -6.61 8.77
N PRO A 64 -0.78 -5.63 8.10
CA PRO A 64 0.65 -5.61 7.88
C PRO A 64 1.42 -5.43 9.21
N LEU A 65 2.71 -5.77 9.18
CA LEU A 65 3.58 -5.55 10.34
C LEU A 65 3.91 -4.07 10.51
N PHE A 66 4.14 -3.36 9.41
CA PHE A 66 4.52 -1.95 9.43
C PHE A 66 3.49 -1.08 8.74
N ILE A 67 3.32 0.15 9.24
CA ILE A 67 2.43 1.17 8.64
C ILE A 67 2.79 1.44 7.17
N LYS A 68 4.10 1.45 6.86
CA LYS A 68 4.61 1.69 5.50
C LYS A 68 4.17 0.67 4.45
N ASP A 69 3.77 -0.54 4.89
CA ASP A 69 3.33 -1.59 3.98
C ASP A 69 1.89 -1.33 3.47
N GLY A 70 1.15 -0.45 4.15
CA GLY A 70 -0.22 -0.09 3.78
C GLY A 70 -1.22 -1.21 3.96
N GLY A 71 -2.44 -1.05 3.45
CA GLY A 71 -3.46 -2.11 3.42
C GLY A 71 -4.15 -2.42 4.75
N PHE A 72 -3.90 -1.66 5.81
CA PHE A 72 -4.52 -1.88 7.13
C PHE A 72 -5.91 -1.25 7.29
N VAL A 73 -6.30 -0.33 6.42
CA VAL A 73 -7.66 0.22 6.36
C VAL A 73 -8.46 -0.54 5.32
N LYS A 74 -9.68 -0.94 5.68
CA LYS A 74 -10.62 -1.64 4.77
C LYS A 74 -10.92 -0.80 3.52
N THR A 75 -11.02 -1.47 2.39
CA THR A 75 -11.61 -0.90 1.18
C THR A 75 -13.08 -0.55 1.44
N GLY A 76 -13.51 0.60 0.97
CA GLY A 76 -14.87 1.11 1.20
C GLY A 76 -15.03 1.95 2.46
N TYR A 77 -14.03 2.03 3.33
CA TYR A 77 -14.09 2.87 4.53
C TYR A 77 -13.92 4.37 4.20
N SER A 78 -12.94 4.72 3.39
CA SER A 78 -12.74 6.09 2.90
C SER A 78 -12.71 6.09 1.38
N LYS A 79 -13.62 6.85 0.77
CA LYS A 79 -13.70 7.01 -0.69
C LYS A 79 -12.43 7.69 -1.24
N GLU A 80 -11.86 8.61 -0.49
CA GLU A 80 -10.64 9.34 -0.84
C GLU A 80 -9.46 8.37 -0.88
N LEU A 81 -9.31 7.54 0.16
CA LEU A 81 -8.25 6.54 0.22
C LEU A 81 -8.39 5.50 -0.88
N ASP A 82 -9.60 5.04 -1.16
CA ASP A 82 -9.85 4.08 -2.23
C ASP A 82 -9.55 4.67 -3.61
N LYS A 83 -9.88 5.95 -3.84
CA LYS A 83 -9.51 6.66 -5.06
C LYS A 83 -7.99 6.73 -5.25
N VAL A 84 -7.24 7.07 -4.18
CA VAL A 84 -5.76 7.07 -4.22
C VAL A 84 -5.21 5.69 -4.54
N ARG A 85 -5.78 4.63 -3.96
CA ARG A 85 -5.39 3.24 -4.23
C ARG A 85 -5.64 2.85 -5.68
N SER A 86 -6.83 3.14 -6.22
CA SER A 86 -7.15 2.88 -7.64
C SER A 86 -6.17 3.57 -8.57
N LEU A 87 -5.91 4.86 -8.37
CA LEU A 87 -4.96 5.63 -9.18
C LEU A 87 -3.54 5.03 -9.12
N ARG A 88 -3.09 4.61 -7.92
CA ARG A 88 -1.80 3.95 -7.77
C ARG A 88 -1.74 2.62 -8.53
N ASP A 89 -2.78 1.82 -8.43
CA ASP A 89 -2.81 0.47 -9.01
C ASP A 89 -2.98 0.53 -10.54
N GLU A 90 -3.80 1.43 -11.06
CA GLU A 90 -3.92 1.74 -12.49
C GLU A 90 -2.59 2.24 -13.07
N SER A 91 -1.94 3.17 -12.37
CA SER A 91 -0.64 3.71 -12.75
C SER A 91 0.43 2.62 -12.82
N ARG A 92 0.44 1.72 -11.83
CA ARG A 92 1.36 0.58 -11.81
C ARG A 92 1.09 -0.37 -12.99
N GLN A 93 -0.18 -0.60 -13.32
CA GLN A 93 -0.56 -1.44 -14.45
C GLN A 93 -0.05 -0.84 -15.78
N HIS A 94 -0.27 0.46 -16.01
CA HIS A 94 0.22 1.14 -17.21
C HIS A 94 1.76 1.09 -17.34
N ILE A 95 2.50 1.22 -16.23
CA ILE A 95 3.96 1.07 -16.23
C ILE A 95 4.38 -0.35 -16.63
N LEU A 96 3.71 -1.38 -16.10
CA LEU A 96 4.02 -2.78 -16.44
C LEU A 96 3.70 -3.09 -17.90
N GLU A 97 2.61 -2.58 -18.43
CA GLU A 97 2.22 -2.74 -19.83
C GLU A 97 3.25 -2.06 -20.76
N MET A 98 3.61 -0.81 -20.47
CA MET A 98 4.64 -0.09 -21.22
C MET A 98 5.99 -0.82 -21.17
N GLU A 99 6.40 -1.35 -20.01
CA GLU A 99 7.62 -2.14 -19.88
C GLU A 99 7.57 -3.39 -20.75
N ALA A 100 6.45 -4.12 -20.74
CA ALA A 100 6.26 -5.33 -21.54
C ALA A 100 6.30 -5.02 -23.05
N GLU A 101 5.57 -3.99 -23.48
CA GLU A 101 5.59 -3.55 -24.88
C GLU A 101 6.99 -3.15 -25.35
N GLU A 102 7.70 -2.37 -24.54
CA GLU A 102 9.05 -1.92 -24.89
C GLU A 102 10.06 -3.07 -24.92
N ARG A 103 9.91 -4.08 -24.07
CA ARG A 103 10.71 -5.32 -24.17
C ARG A 103 10.49 -6.04 -25.48
N VAL A 104 9.24 -6.12 -25.94
CA VAL A 104 8.91 -6.75 -27.22
C VAL A 104 9.48 -5.92 -28.38
N LYS A 105 9.25 -4.61 -28.41
CA LYS A 105 9.71 -3.71 -29.46
C LYS A 105 11.25 -3.66 -29.57
N THR A 106 11.94 -3.72 -28.43
CA THR A 106 13.40 -3.63 -28.39
C THR A 106 14.11 -5.01 -28.43
N GLY A 107 13.39 -6.10 -28.19
CA GLY A 107 13.98 -7.44 -28.03
C GLY A 107 14.88 -7.58 -26.82
N LEU A 108 14.80 -6.65 -25.84
CA LEU A 108 15.63 -6.63 -24.64
C LEU A 108 14.84 -7.09 -23.41
N THR A 109 14.96 -8.34 -23.05
CA THR A 109 14.26 -8.95 -21.91
C THR A 109 14.65 -8.34 -20.56
N SER A 110 15.83 -7.73 -20.46
CA SER A 110 16.31 -7.08 -19.22
C SER A 110 15.94 -5.60 -19.09
N LEU A 111 15.27 -5.02 -20.10
CA LEU A 111 14.74 -3.66 -20.02
C LEU A 111 13.73 -3.57 -18.87
N LYS A 112 13.92 -2.59 -17.99
CA LYS A 112 13.03 -2.36 -16.86
C LYS A 112 12.68 -0.88 -16.73
N ILE A 113 11.45 -0.59 -16.36
CA ILE A 113 11.07 0.74 -15.90
C ILE A 113 11.28 0.81 -14.39
N LYS A 114 12.03 1.81 -13.94
CA LYS A 114 12.30 2.10 -12.54
C LYS A 114 11.95 3.54 -12.21
N TYR A 115 11.85 3.84 -10.93
CA TYR A 115 11.58 5.18 -10.42
C TYR A 115 12.66 5.65 -9.46
N ASN A 116 12.99 6.93 -9.51
CA ASN A 116 13.67 7.63 -8.44
C ASN A 116 13.21 9.10 -8.38
N ASN A 117 13.48 9.77 -7.25
CA ASN A 117 13.00 11.14 -7.02
C ASN A 117 13.67 12.21 -7.91
N VAL A 118 14.76 11.89 -8.62
CA VAL A 118 15.48 12.85 -9.47
C VAL A 118 14.99 12.80 -10.92
N LEU A 119 14.79 11.59 -11.45
CA LEU A 119 14.44 11.36 -12.86
C LEU A 119 12.95 11.04 -13.06
N GLY A 120 12.19 10.77 -11.97
CA GLY A 120 10.88 10.16 -12.08
C GLY A 120 11.00 8.72 -12.58
N TYR A 121 10.09 8.31 -13.47
CA TYR A 121 10.16 7.00 -14.14
C TYR A 121 11.17 7.03 -15.29
N PHE A 122 11.96 5.97 -15.42
CA PHE A 122 12.98 5.83 -16.48
C PHE A 122 13.17 4.37 -16.87
N PHE A 123 13.54 4.14 -18.12
CA PHE A 123 14.02 2.85 -18.61
C PHE A 123 15.45 2.62 -18.16
N GLU A 124 15.75 1.48 -17.59
CA GLU A 124 17.09 1.07 -17.22
C GLU A 124 17.53 -0.12 -18.08
N VAL A 125 18.69 0.02 -18.71
CA VAL A 125 19.34 -0.99 -19.55
C VAL A 125 20.70 -1.29 -18.97
N THR A 126 21.13 -2.56 -18.98
CA THR A 126 22.48 -2.92 -18.53
C THR A 126 23.54 -2.33 -19.46
N GLN A 127 24.75 -2.07 -18.94
CA GLN A 127 25.86 -1.56 -19.76
C GLN A 127 26.21 -2.51 -20.92
N LEU A 128 26.10 -3.82 -20.70
CA LEU A 128 26.34 -4.83 -21.75
C LEU A 128 25.37 -4.70 -22.93
N GLN A 129 24.15 -4.30 -22.66
CA GLN A 129 23.10 -4.17 -23.68
C GLN A 129 22.96 -2.75 -24.23
N LYS A 130 23.62 -1.77 -23.62
CA LYS A 130 23.55 -0.37 -24.04
C LYS A 130 23.85 -0.17 -25.53
N LYS A 131 24.93 -0.81 -26.03
CA LYS A 131 25.32 -0.70 -27.43
C LYS A 131 24.22 -1.26 -28.34
N LYS A 132 23.77 -2.47 -28.07
CA LYS A 132 22.65 -3.10 -28.80
C LYS A 132 21.38 -2.26 -28.74
N PHE A 133 21.08 -1.67 -27.57
CA PHE A 133 19.91 -0.81 -27.40
C PHE A 133 19.96 0.45 -28.26
N LEU A 134 21.11 1.09 -28.41
CA LEU A 134 21.29 2.28 -29.23
C LEU A 134 21.27 1.98 -30.75
N GLU A 135 21.53 0.73 -31.17
CA GLU A 135 21.48 0.27 -32.54
C GLU A 135 20.08 -0.17 -32.99
N ILE A 136 19.08 -0.21 -32.07
CA ILE A 136 17.72 -0.60 -32.39
C ILE A 136 17.02 0.47 -33.22
N GLN A 137 16.20 0.06 -34.18
CA GLN A 137 15.37 0.96 -34.96
C GLN A 137 14.47 1.81 -34.04
N ASN A 138 14.41 3.13 -34.26
CA ASN A 138 13.74 4.11 -33.40
C ASN A 138 14.34 4.28 -32.00
N SER A 139 15.63 3.99 -31.80
CA SER A 139 16.32 4.26 -30.53
C SER A 139 16.38 5.75 -30.18
N GLU A 140 16.29 6.64 -31.15
CA GLU A 140 16.25 8.11 -31.01
C GLU A 140 15.09 8.63 -30.14
N ARG A 141 14.01 7.87 -29.97
CA ARG A 141 12.93 8.19 -29.03
C ARG A 141 13.34 8.04 -27.57
N PHE A 142 14.45 7.34 -27.30
CA PHE A 142 15.00 7.16 -25.97
C PHE A 142 16.06 8.22 -25.67
N ILE A 143 15.69 9.21 -24.89
CA ILE A 143 16.57 10.29 -24.47
C ILE A 143 17.45 9.77 -23.33
N HIS A 144 18.76 9.72 -23.55
CA HIS A 144 19.72 9.34 -22.51
C HIS A 144 19.72 10.37 -21.37
N ARG A 145 19.59 9.92 -20.12
CA ARG A 145 19.60 10.78 -18.92
C ARG A 145 20.80 10.55 -18.03
N GLN A 146 21.23 9.29 -17.84
CA GLN A 146 22.29 8.98 -16.92
C GLN A 146 23.04 7.69 -17.29
N SER A 147 24.35 7.69 -17.14
CA SER A 147 25.18 6.48 -17.18
C SER A 147 25.72 6.16 -15.79
N LEU A 148 25.59 4.89 -15.40
CA LEU A 148 26.13 4.33 -14.16
C LEU A 148 27.12 3.23 -14.49
N LYS A 149 27.94 2.78 -13.52
CA LYS A 149 28.94 1.73 -13.73
C LYS A 149 28.36 0.43 -14.30
N GLY A 150 27.10 0.09 -14.00
CA GLY A 150 26.44 -1.16 -14.44
C GLY A 150 25.22 -0.96 -15.34
N ALA A 151 24.75 0.28 -15.56
CA ALA A 151 23.50 0.55 -16.27
C ALA A 151 23.50 1.91 -16.96
N ALA A 152 22.61 2.06 -17.93
CA ALA A 152 22.28 3.34 -18.55
C ALA A 152 20.77 3.58 -18.40
N ARG A 153 20.40 4.84 -18.20
CA ARG A 153 19.03 5.29 -17.96
C ARG A 153 18.56 6.20 -19.07
N PHE A 154 17.35 5.92 -19.54
CA PHE A 154 16.72 6.62 -20.63
C PHE A 154 15.29 6.98 -20.27
N VAL A 155 14.75 8.01 -20.91
CA VAL A 155 13.33 8.36 -20.86
C VAL A 155 12.80 8.46 -22.28
N THR A 156 11.48 8.26 -22.43
CA THR A 156 10.75 8.56 -23.66
C THR A 156 9.71 9.63 -23.35
N GLU A 157 9.24 10.32 -24.36
CA GLU A 157 8.15 11.29 -24.22
C GLU A 157 6.91 10.63 -23.62
N ALA A 158 6.53 9.44 -24.11
CA ALA A 158 5.40 8.68 -23.60
C ALA A 158 5.54 8.34 -22.11
N LEU A 159 6.75 7.93 -21.64
CA LEU A 159 6.99 7.63 -20.23
C LEU A 159 6.97 8.91 -19.37
N SER A 160 7.44 10.04 -19.91
CA SER A 160 7.40 11.33 -19.22
C SER A 160 5.94 11.79 -19.03
N HIS A 161 5.10 11.72 -20.05
CA HIS A 161 3.67 12.03 -19.95
C HIS A 161 2.94 11.12 -18.95
N LEU A 162 3.24 9.83 -18.97
CA LEU A 162 2.68 8.90 -17.98
C LEU A 162 3.11 9.26 -16.56
N SER A 163 4.39 9.61 -16.37
CA SER A 163 4.93 10.04 -15.08
C SER A 163 4.24 11.30 -14.55
N GLU A 164 4.02 12.30 -15.41
CA GLU A 164 3.29 13.53 -15.07
C GLU A 164 1.83 13.24 -14.70
N SER A 165 1.15 12.39 -15.46
CA SER A 165 -0.23 11.99 -15.19
C SER A 165 -0.36 11.31 -13.82
N ILE A 166 0.59 10.44 -13.47
CA ILE A 166 0.64 9.77 -12.16
C ILE A 166 0.85 10.78 -11.03
N SER A 167 1.77 11.73 -11.21
CA SER A 167 2.06 12.77 -10.20
C SER A 167 0.85 13.67 -9.98
N ASN A 168 0.23 14.15 -11.04
CA ASN A 168 -0.94 15.02 -10.96
C ASN A 168 -2.15 14.31 -10.33
N ALA A 169 -2.35 13.03 -10.64
CA ALA A 169 -3.40 12.22 -10.04
C ALA A 169 -3.17 12.00 -8.54
N ALA A 170 -1.92 11.81 -8.12
CA ALA A 170 -1.56 11.67 -6.71
C ALA A 170 -1.79 12.98 -5.94
N GLU A 171 -1.43 14.14 -6.50
CA GLU A 171 -1.70 15.46 -5.91
C GLU A 171 -3.20 15.72 -5.76
N GLN A 172 -3.99 15.49 -6.81
CA GLN A 172 -5.45 15.67 -6.77
C GLN A 172 -6.17 14.74 -5.78
N ALA A 173 -5.54 13.66 -5.39
CA ALA A 173 -6.11 12.73 -4.42
C ALA A 173 -5.80 13.11 -2.96
N LEU A 174 -4.89 14.07 -2.74
CA LEU A 174 -4.48 14.56 -1.42
C LEU A 174 -5.20 15.87 -1.03
N ASP A 175 -5.82 16.58 -1.99
CA ASP A 175 -6.65 17.77 -1.77
C ASP A 175 -8.11 17.37 -1.46
#